data_4bff8c6e29f5d6cb968cc0398765f68b
#
_entry.id   4bff8c6e29f5d6cb968cc0398765f68b
#
_cell.length_a   1.000
_cell.length_b   1.000
_cell.length_c   1.000
_cell.angle_alpha   90.00
_cell.angle_beta   90.00
_cell.angle_gamma   90.00
#
_symmetry.space_group_name_H-M   'P 1'
#
loop_
_entity.id
_entity.type
_entity.pdbx_description
1 polymer ?
#
loop_
_entity_poly.entity_id
_entity_poly.type
_entity_poly.pdbx_seq_one_letter_code
_entity_poly.pdbx_strand_id
1 'polypeptide(L)'
;EHDTTGRPDIDLGELIAFHTSPIEAFFRQRLQIWIPQEELAHADELDIDLGGLDEWGVGDRLLRRMLGGADMMDCQAAELRRGTLPPRMFGTRELREIAAEVNQVYDAVSPLRQEALGDGRPRTADVLVQLTDGRRIHGTIADVHGESIITATFSKLRAKQRLAAWIGLLALSATRPAGPDTASSVASAVVVGRSTRGSGGVALSRFAVPEDPVAVLEELVALRDLGLRKILPVTAELAADFVETQRRSKSKVALSAARRNFERGYGASADRFVRMAFGGDVSAAVEFDDLLVDRIGDIGEIDWTALGLEPDPDLDEDADAVFCALAHMLWMPLLTHEVNA
;
A
#
# COMPACT_ATOMS: atom_id res chain seq x y z
N GLU A 1 -8.37 -38.30 -7.36
CA GLU A 1 -7.43 -38.13 -6.23
C GLU A 1 -6.32 -37.18 -6.68
N HIS A 2 -6.53 -35.89 -6.50
CA HIS A 2 -5.48 -34.91 -6.72
C HIS A 2 -4.70 -34.80 -5.42
N ASP A 3 -3.45 -35.22 -5.52
CA ASP A 3 -2.45 -35.06 -4.47
C ASP A 3 -2.22 -33.54 -4.23
N THR A 4 -2.96 -32.99 -3.29
CA THR A 4 -2.80 -31.61 -2.80
C THR A 4 -1.61 -31.58 -1.84
N THR A 5 -0.41 -31.83 -2.33
CA THR A 5 0.84 -31.53 -1.64
C THR A 5 1.05 -30.01 -1.63
N GLY A 6 0.30 -29.35 -0.93
CA GLY A 6 0.30 -28.52 0.18
C GLY A 6 1.03 -27.21 0.09
N ARG A 7 0.81 -26.32 -0.94
CA ARG A 7 1.01 -24.90 -0.67
C ARG A 7 -0.19 -24.40 0.13
N PRO A 8 0.01 -23.68 1.27
CA PRO A 8 -1.09 -23.21 2.09
C PRO A 8 -1.95 -22.17 1.36
N ASP A 9 -3.20 -22.09 1.75
CA ASP A 9 -4.10 -20.99 1.36
C ASP A 9 -3.46 -19.64 1.74
N ILE A 10 -3.89 -18.58 1.10
CA ILE A 10 -3.30 -17.24 1.20
C ILE A 10 -4.26 -16.32 1.95
N ASP A 11 -3.82 -15.76 3.06
CA ASP A 11 -4.55 -14.67 3.71
C ASP A 11 -4.45 -13.38 2.88
N LEU A 12 -5.60 -12.71 2.65
CA LEU A 12 -5.66 -11.48 1.86
C LEU A 12 -4.84 -10.35 2.46
N GLY A 13 -4.83 -10.25 3.80
CA GLY A 13 -4.02 -9.25 4.49
C GLY A 13 -2.53 -9.49 4.28
N GLU A 14 -2.07 -10.75 4.27
CA GLU A 14 -0.69 -11.10 3.94
C GLU A 14 -0.33 -10.80 2.48
N LEU A 15 -1.26 -11.04 1.54
CA LEU A 15 -1.08 -10.70 0.14
C LEU A 15 -0.92 -9.18 -0.03
N ILE A 16 -1.81 -8.39 0.58
CA ILE A 16 -1.73 -6.92 0.58
C ILE A 16 -0.45 -6.44 1.25
N ALA A 17 -0.09 -6.98 2.42
CA ALA A 17 1.12 -6.63 3.14
C ALA A 17 2.39 -6.88 2.31
N PHE A 18 2.43 -8.00 1.57
CA PHE A 18 3.54 -8.28 0.66
C PHE A 18 3.67 -7.20 -0.42
N HIS A 19 2.60 -6.88 -1.16
CA HIS A 19 2.68 -5.92 -2.27
C HIS A 19 2.93 -4.49 -1.81
N THR A 20 2.48 -4.13 -0.62
CA THR A 20 2.74 -2.80 -0.03
C THR A 20 4.14 -2.67 0.57
N SER A 21 4.76 -3.77 1.02
CA SER A 21 6.10 -3.79 1.61
C SER A 21 6.78 -5.14 1.37
N PRO A 22 7.26 -5.45 0.15
CA PRO A 22 7.76 -6.79 -0.21
C PRO A 22 8.92 -7.25 0.67
N ILE A 23 9.86 -6.35 0.98
CA ILE A 23 11.05 -6.64 1.78
C ILE A 23 10.65 -6.94 3.24
N GLU A 24 9.80 -6.10 3.84
CA GLU A 24 9.26 -6.35 5.18
C GLU A 24 8.48 -7.67 5.25
N ALA A 25 7.67 -7.95 4.22
CA ALA A 25 6.89 -9.19 4.15
C ALA A 25 7.79 -10.43 4.09
N PHE A 26 8.93 -10.37 3.40
CA PHE A 26 9.91 -11.45 3.42
C PHE A 26 10.40 -11.75 4.85
N PHE A 27 10.79 -10.72 5.61
CA PHE A 27 11.21 -10.92 7.01
C PHE A 27 10.09 -11.46 7.87
N ARG A 28 8.89 -10.90 7.77
CA ARG A 28 7.75 -11.25 8.64
C ARG A 28 7.09 -12.58 8.29
N GLN A 29 6.73 -12.77 7.00
CA GLN A 29 5.96 -13.94 6.56
C GLN A 29 6.86 -15.16 6.33
N ARG A 30 8.08 -14.97 5.80
CA ARG A 30 8.97 -16.08 5.47
C ARG A 30 9.92 -16.45 6.59
N LEU A 31 10.59 -15.46 7.20
CA LEU A 31 11.59 -15.67 8.22
C LEU A 31 11.00 -15.60 9.64
N GLN A 32 9.79 -15.06 9.81
CA GLN A 32 9.15 -14.81 11.11
C GLN A 32 10.00 -13.92 12.02
N ILE A 33 10.76 -12.99 11.42
CA ILE A 33 11.63 -12.05 12.13
C ILE A 33 10.91 -10.72 12.29
N TRP A 34 10.90 -10.22 13.51
CA TRP A 34 10.40 -8.91 13.89
C TRP A 34 11.58 -8.01 14.21
N ILE A 35 11.81 -7.00 13.39
CA ILE A 35 12.81 -5.96 13.66
C ILE A 35 12.10 -4.90 14.52
N PRO A 36 12.52 -4.69 15.79
CA PRO A 36 11.92 -3.65 16.62
C PRO A 36 12.09 -2.28 15.98
N GLN A 37 11.10 -1.42 16.14
CA GLN A 37 11.31 0.00 15.89
C GLN A 37 12.19 0.50 17.03
N GLU A 38 13.35 1.08 16.71
CA GLU A 38 14.11 1.79 17.74
C GLU A 38 13.18 2.88 18.30
N GLU A 39 12.81 2.74 19.57
CA GLU A 39 12.29 3.88 20.30
C GLU A 39 13.44 4.88 20.31
N LEU A 40 13.30 5.95 19.54
CA LEU A 40 14.20 7.10 19.65
C LEU A 40 14.26 7.41 21.16
N ALA A 41 15.45 7.25 21.74
CA ALA A 41 15.65 7.53 23.15
C ALA A 41 14.94 8.84 23.45
N HIS A 42 14.00 8.78 24.39
CA HIS A 42 13.24 9.95 24.79
C HIS A 42 14.28 10.99 25.20
N ALA A 43 14.45 12.00 24.36
CA ALA A 43 15.21 13.18 24.78
C ALA A 43 14.48 13.71 26.01
N ASP A 44 15.20 13.96 27.10
CA ASP A 44 14.67 14.55 28.33
C ASP A 44 14.10 15.99 28.12
N GLU A 45 14.01 16.42 26.89
CA GLU A 45 13.39 17.66 26.45
C GLU A 45 11.89 17.42 26.21
N LEU A 46 11.07 18.23 26.86
CA LEU A 46 9.63 18.30 26.59
C LEU A 46 9.44 18.58 25.09
N ASP A 47 8.99 17.57 24.34
CA ASP A 47 8.63 17.74 22.95
C ASP A 47 7.55 18.83 22.84
N ILE A 48 7.92 19.96 22.26
CA ILE A 48 7.03 21.10 22.04
C ILE A 48 6.10 20.81 20.86
N ASP A 49 6.53 19.95 19.92
CA ASP A 49 5.81 19.54 18.73
C ASP A 49 5.55 18.03 18.76
N LEU A 50 4.40 17.59 18.23
CA LEU A 50 4.12 16.16 18.01
C LEU A 50 5.06 15.60 16.95
N GLY A 51 5.68 14.47 17.24
CA GLY A 51 6.39 13.70 16.21
C GLY A 51 5.42 13.23 15.10
N GLY A 52 5.92 13.09 13.89
CA GLY A 52 5.06 12.77 12.74
C GLY A 52 4.22 11.48 12.88
N LEU A 53 4.67 10.49 13.68
CA LEU A 53 3.91 9.29 14.00
C LEU A 53 2.76 9.57 14.98
N ASP A 54 2.99 10.45 15.96
CA ASP A 54 1.98 10.83 16.96
C ASP A 54 0.91 11.70 16.30
N GLU A 55 1.30 12.65 15.46
CA GLU A 55 0.40 13.45 14.61
C GLU A 55 -0.49 12.54 13.76
N TRP A 56 0.13 11.57 13.07
CA TRP A 56 -0.61 10.61 12.27
C TRP A 56 -1.60 9.80 13.14
N GLY A 57 -1.16 9.33 14.29
CA GLY A 57 -1.98 8.56 15.22
C GLY A 57 -3.20 9.33 15.72
N VAL A 58 -3.06 10.63 16.00
CA VAL A 58 -4.19 11.52 16.36
C VAL A 58 -5.14 11.66 15.19
N GLY A 59 -4.64 12.01 14.01
CA GLY A 59 -5.45 12.24 12.82
C GLY A 59 -6.21 11.00 12.36
N ASP A 60 -5.58 9.83 12.41
CA ASP A 60 -6.21 8.56 12.06
C ASP A 60 -7.35 8.18 13.03
N ARG A 61 -7.19 8.42 14.34
CA ARG A 61 -8.25 8.22 15.32
C ARG A 61 -9.42 9.19 15.12
N LEU A 62 -9.14 10.47 14.87
CA LEU A 62 -10.18 11.46 14.59
C LEU A 62 -10.98 11.05 13.35
N LEU A 63 -10.30 10.73 12.23
CA LEU A 63 -10.94 10.33 10.98
C LEU A 63 -11.82 9.11 11.16
N ARG A 64 -11.30 8.04 11.80
CA ARG A 64 -12.09 6.81 12.04
C ARG A 64 -13.35 7.08 12.87
N ARG A 65 -13.26 7.90 13.90
CA ARG A 65 -14.43 8.23 14.73
C ARG A 65 -15.46 9.04 13.97
N MET A 66 -15.04 10.01 13.17
CA MET A 66 -15.95 10.78 12.31
C MET A 66 -16.63 9.92 11.27
N LEU A 67 -15.89 9.02 10.63
CA LEU A 67 -16.44 8.04 9.67
C LEU A 67 -17.44 7.08 10.34
N GLY A 68 -17.30 6.85 11.63
CA GLY A 68 -18.26 6.14 12.48
C GLY A 68 -19.44 6.98 12.97
N GLY A 69 -19.54 8.26 12.55
CA GLY A 69 -20.66 9.16 12.88
C GLY A 69 -20.46 10.02 14.13
N ALA A 70 -19.24 10.06 14.71
CA ALA A 70 -18.97 10.93 15.84
C ALA A 70 -18.77 12.39 15.38
N ASP A 71 -19.17 13.34 16.22
CA ASP A 71 -18.90 14.76 16.00
C ASP A 71 -17.43 15.11 16.23
N MET A 72 -16.89 16.05 15.43
CA MET A 72 -15.49 16.47 15.52
C MET A 72 -15.17 17.09 16.89
N MET A 73 -16.06 17.86 17.48
CA MET A 73 -15.80 18.48 18.81
C MET A 73 -15.69 17.41 19.90
N ASP A 74 -16.52 16.37 19.85
CA ASP A 74 -16.44 15.23 20.76
C ASP A 74 -15.15 14.44 20.57
N CYS A 75 -14.72 14.28 19.30
CA CYS A 75 -13.46 13.63 18.96
C CYS A 75 -12.26 14.40 19.50
N GLN A 76 -12.20 15.72 19.29
CA GLN A 76 -11.16 16.60 19.84
C GLN A 76 -11.12 16.59 21.37
N ALA A 77 -12.30 16.69 22.02
CA ALA A 77 -12.39 16.62 23.46
C ALA A 77 -11.89 15.29 24.03
N ALA A 78 -12.07 14.19 23.30
CA ALA A 78 -11.53 12.89 23.70
C ALA A 78 -9.99 12.83 23.57
N GLU A 79 -9.41 13.40 22.51
CA GLU A 79 -7.94 13.45 22.35
C GLU A 79 -7.29 14.34 23.42
N LEU A 80 -7.88 15.48 23.76
CA LEU A 80 -7.40 16.33 24.86
C LEU A 80 -7.40 15.58 26.21
N ARG A 81 -8.44 14.77 26.48
CA ARG A 81 -8.50 13.96 27.70
C ARG A 81 -7.51 12.80 27.73
N ARG A 82 -7.02 12.36 26.57
CA ARG A 82 -6.03 11.29 26.46
C ARG A 82 -4.67 11.68 27.04
N GLY A 83 -4.33 12.97 27.01
CA GLY A 83 -3.11 13.51 27.62
C GLY A 83 -1.82 13.20 26.85
N THR A 84 -1.92 12.79 25.58
CA THR A 84 -0.76 12.49 24.71
C THR A 84 -0.32 13.70 23.86
N LEU A 85 -1.08 14.79 23.92
CA LEU A 85 -0.76 16.03 23.20
C LEU A 85 0.23 16.89 23.99
N PRO A 86 1.03 17.73 23.31
CA PRO A 86 1.87 18.73 23.97
C PRO A 86 1.09 19.59 24.97
N PRO A 87 1.75 20.10 26.03
CA PRO A 87 1.04 20.78 27.09
C PRO A 87 0.45 22.13 26.65
N ARG A 88 -0.67 22.50 27.28
CA ARG A 88 -1.33 23.82 27.18
C ARG A 88 -1.76 24.15 25.75
N MET A 89 -1.45 25.39 25.30
CA MET A 89 -1.92 25.91 24.01
C MET A 89 -1.24 25.28 22.79
N PHE A 90 -0.07 24.67 22.95
CA PHE A 90 0.62 23.98 21.86
C PHE A 90 -0.20 22.78 21.37
N GLY A 91 -0.56 21.87 22.26
CA GLY A 91 -1.38 20.71 21.90
C GLY A 91 -2.77 21.09 21.36
N THR A 92 -3.37 22.19 21.87
CA THR A 92 -4.65 22.67 21.32
C THR A 92 -4.50 23.22 19.89
N ARG A 93 -3.37 23.85 19.59
CA ARG A 93 -3.08 24.37 18.26
C ARG A 93 -2.87 23.23 17.28
N GLU A 94 -1.99 22.29 17.60
CA GLU A 94 -1.72 21.12 16.75
C GLU A 94 -2.96 20.28 16.52
N LEU A 95 -3.75 19.99 17.57
CA LEU A 95 -5.00 19.26 17.43
C LEU A 95 -5.95 19.97 16.45
N ARG A 96 -5.98 21.29 16.45
CA ARG A 96 -6.83 22.06 15.53
C ARG A 96 -6.31 21.99 14.09
N GLU A 97 -5.01 22.01 13.88
CA GLU A 97 -4.37 21.86 12.57
C GLU A 97 -4.64 20.44 12.02
N ILE A 98 -4.43 19.42 12.82
CA ILE A 98 -4.75 18.02 12.47
C ILE A 98 -6.25 17.86 12.14
N ALA A 99 -7.13 18.42 12.97
CA ALA A 99 -8.57 18.35 12.76
C ALA A 99 -9.02 19.03 11.45
N ALA A 100 -8.36 20.12 11.06
CA ALA A 100 -8.62 20.77 9.79
C ALA A 100 -8.27 19.86 8.60
N GLU A 101 -7.14 19.15 8.63
CA GLU A 101 -6.76 18.17 7.61
C GLU A 101 -7.70 16.95 7.61
N VAL A 102 -8.12 16.47 8.78
CA VAL A 102 -9.11 15.38 8.91
C VAL A 102 -10.43 15.78 8.26
N ASN A 103 -10.91 17.00 8.52
CA ASN A 103 -12.15 17.50 7.90
C ASN A 103 -12.06 17.50 6.38
N GLN A 104 -10.93 17.92 5.80
CA GLN A 104 -10.77 17.89 4.33
C GLN A 104 -10.93 16.47 3.76
N VAL A 105 -10.34 15.45 4.41
CA VAL A 105 -10.48 14.05 3.98
C VAL A 105 -11.92 13.57 4.19
N TYR A 106 -12.52 13.89 5.32
CA TYR A 106 -13.90 13.52 5.65
C TYR A 106 -14.91 14.13 4.67
N ASP A 107 -14.77 15.42 4.37
CA ASP A 107 -15.64 16.14 3.44
C ASP A 107 -15.52 15.61 2.00
N ALA A 108 -14.34 15.12 1.61
CA ALA A 108 -14.14 14.51 0.31
C ALA A 108 -14.73 13.10 0.20
N VAL A 109 -14.68 12.30 1.27
CA VAL A 109 -15.15 10.90 1.22
C VAL A 109 -16.63 10.73 1.56
N SER A 110 -17.20 11.60 2.39
CA SER A 110 -18.59 11.46 2.88
C SER A 110 -19.64 11.46 1.77
N PRO A 111 -19.60 12.38 0.78
CA PRO A 111 -20.56 12.36 -0.32
C PRO A 111 -20.42 11.09 -1.18
N LEU A 112 -19.20 10.58 -1.41
CA LEU A 112 -18.97 9.34 -2.15
C LEU A 112 -19.59 8.14 -1.45
N ARG A 113 -19.44 8.07 -0.12
CA ARG A 113 -20.06 7.01 0.70
C ARG A 113 -21.58 7.08 0.69
N GLN A 114 -22.13 8.29 0.80
CA GLN A 114 -23.58 8.49 0.77
C GLN A 114 -24.18 8.15 -0.60
N GLU A 115 -23.57 8.60 -1.68
CA GLU A 115 -24.00 8.29 -3.04
C GLU A 115 -23.99 6.79 -3.31
N ALA A 116 -22.91 6.10 -2.95
CA ALA A 116 -22.79 4.67 -3.16
C ALA A 116 -23.74 3.81 -2.31
N LEU A 117 -24.07 4.28 -1.10
CA LEU A 117 -24.97 3.57 -0.20
C LEU A 117 -26.46 3.72 -0.57
N GLY A 118 -26.87 4.87 -1.12
CA GLY A 118 -28.28 5.20 -1.17
C GLY A 118 -28.93 5.10 0.22
N ASP A 119 -29.96 4.26 0.35
CA ASP A 119 -30.63 3.98 1.62
C ASP A 119 -30.01 2.79 2.40
N GLY A 120 -28.91 2.22 1.90
CA GLY A 120 -28.24 1.06 2.48
C GLY A 120 -27.34 1.40 3.68
N ARG A 121 -26.63 0.38 4.16
CA ARG A 121 -25.59 0.50 5.20
C ARG A 121 -24.27 -0.05 4.68
N PRO A 122 -23.11 0.49 5.13
CA PRO A 122 -21.82 -0.10 4.81
C PRO A 122 -21.74 -1.52 5.38
N ARG A 123 -21.09 -2.41 4.64
CA ARG A 123 -20.95 -3.81 5.03
C ARG A 123 -19.49 -4.26 4.98
N THR A 124 -19.19 -5.30 5.73
CA THR A 124 -17.98 -6.12 5.56
C THR A 124 -18.36 -7.31 4.68
N ALA A 125 -17.53 -7.63 3.71
CA ALA A 125 -17.72 -8.75 2.80
C ALA A 125 -16.61 -9.77 2.97
N ASP A 126 -16.97 -11.05 2.98
CA ASP A 126 -16.01 -12.15 2.98
C ASP A 126 -15.44 -12.34 1.58
N VAL A 127 -14.16 -12.65 1.55
CA VAL A 127 -13.41 -12.96 0.33
C VAL A 127 -13.07 -14.45 0.33
N LEU A 128 -13.39 -15.11 -0.77
CA LEU A 128 -12.98 -16.49 -1.04
C LEU A 128 -12.78 -16.66 -2.55
N VAL A 129 -11.52 -16.62 -2.98
CA VAL A 129 -11.13 -16.78 -4.39
C VAL A 129 -10.42 -18.11 -4.59
N GLN A 130 -10.87 -18.91 -5.54
CA GLN A 130 -10.21 -20.14 -5.95
C GLN A 130 -9.22 -19.85 -7.07
N LEU A 131 -7.94 -20.17 -6.86
CA LEU A 131 -6.89 -20.05 -7.87
C LEU A 131 -6.77 -21.33 -8.71
N THR A 132 -6.15 -21.22 -9.88
CA THR A 132 -5.96 -22.37 -10.81
C THR A 132 -5.00 -23.41 -10.27
N ASP A 133 -4.05 -23.05 -9.40
CA ASP A 133 -3.11 -23.95 -8.75
C ASP A 133 -3.70 -24.70 -7.54
N GLY A 134 -4.99 -24.54 -7.27
CA GLY A 134 -5.73 -25.21 -6.20
C GLY A 134 -5.72 -24.46 -4.85
N ARG A 135 -4.90 -23.42 -4.67
CA ARG A 135 -4.93 -22.57 -3.46
C ARG A 135 -6.15 -21.66 -3.45
N ARG A 136 -6.45 -21.12 -2.27
CA ARG A 136 -7.50 -20.11 -2.11
C ARG A 136 -6.93 -18.85 -1.48
N ILE A 137 -7.45 -17.71 -1.91
CA ILE A 137 -7.27 -16.43 -1.20
C ILE A 137 -8.50 -16.27 -0.32
N HIS A 138 -8.29 -16.01 0.97
CA HIS A 138 -9.37 -15.80 1.94
C HIS A 138 -9.13 -14.56 2.79
N GLY A 139 -10.20 -13.94 3.26
CA GLY A 139 -10.12 -12.76 4.13
C GLY A 139 -11.43 -12.00 4.18
N THR A 140 -11.38 -10.75 4.58
CA THR A 140 -12.55 -9.86 4.64
C THR A 140 -12.20 -8.47 4.15
N ILE A 141 -13.15 -7.82 3.49
CA ILE A 141 -13.05 -6.42 3.06
C ILE A 141 -14.14 -5.62 3.79
N ALA A 142 -13.71 -4.64 4.54
CA ALA A 142 -14.61 -3.66 5.16
C ALA A 142 -14.92 -2.50 4.19
N ASP A 143 -15.77 -1.58 4.64
CA ASP A 143 -16.09 -0.34 3.92
C ASP A 143 -16.67 -0.57 2.50
N VAL A 144 -17.46 -1.63 2.33
CA VAL A 144 -18.21 -1.88 1.10
C VAL A 144 -19.51 -1.08 1.16
N HIS A 145 -19.67 -0.14 0.24
CA HIS A 145 -20.78 0.79 0.09
C HIS A 145 -21.47 0.51 -1.26
N GLY A 146 -22.61 -0.19 -1.25
CA GLY A 146 -23.27 -0.65 -2.47
C GLY A 146 -22.36 -1.52 -3.33
N GLU A 147 -22.05 -1.07 -4.54
CA GLU A 147 -21.15 -1.73 -5.50
C GLU A 147 -19.71 -1.19 -5.47
N SER A 148 -19.34 -0.43 -4.44
CA SER A 148 -18.02 0.20 -4.34
C SER A 148 -17.35 -0.06 -2.99
N ILE A 149 -16.04 -0.26 -3.01
CA ILE A 149 -15.20 -0.20 -1.81
C ILE A 149 -14.75 1.24 -1.64
N ILE A 150 -15.12 1.92 -0.54
CA ILE A 150 -14.77 3.34 -0.35
C ILE A 150 -14.03 3.50 0.97
N THR A 151 -12.71 3.62 0.88
CA THR A 151 -11.82 3.76 2.02
C THR A 151 -11.28 5.17 2.15
N ALA A 152 -11.02 5.58 3.39
CA ALA A 152 -10.35 6.84 3.68
C ALA A 152 -9.21 6.62 4.68
N THR A 153 -8.13 7.37 4.51
CA THR A 153 -6.97 7.32 5.39
C THR A 153 -6.46 8.72 5.71
N PHE A 154 -5.97 8.92 6.92
CA PHE A 154 -5.24 10.15 7.27
C PHE A 154 -3.81 10.16 6.71
N SER A 155 -3.33 9.05 6.17
CA SER A 155 -2.03 9.02 5.49
C SER A 155 -2.06 9.87 4.21
N LYS A 156 -0.87 10.34 3.79
CA LYS A 156 -0.71 10.81 2.41
C LYS A 156 -0.99 9.66 1.46
N LEU A 157 -1.80 9.92 0.42
CA LEU A 157 -2.16 8.90 -0.56
C LEU A 157 -0.94 8.57 -1.43
N ARG A 158 -0.29 7.45 -1.13
CA ARG A 158 0.90 6.95 -1.81
C ARG A 158 0.65 5.55 -2.39
N ALA A 159 1.69 4.94 -2.91
CA ALA A 159 1.65 3.62 -3.53
C ALA A 159 0.99 2.55 -2.64
N LYS A 160 1.35 2.49 -1.35
CA LYS A 160 0.83 1.48 -0.42
C LYS A 160 -0.69 1.50 -0.29
N GLN A 161 -1.30 2.67 -0.14
CA GLN A 161 -2.75 2.81 0.01
C GLN A 161 -3.47 2.46 -1.31
N ARG A 162 -2.90 2.83 -2.44
CA ARG A 162 -3.45 2.54 -3.76
C ARG A 162 -3.41 1.04 -4.05
N LEU A 163 -2.28 0.36 -3.79
CA LEU A 163 -2.16 -1.09 -3.92
C LEU A 163 -3.13 -1.85 -3.02
N ALA A 164 -3.25 -1.44 -1.76
CA ALA A 164 -4.17 -2.10 -0.83
C ALA A 164 -5.63 -2.02 -1.32
N ALA A 165 -6.07 -0.85 -1.78
CA ALA A 165 -7.41 -0.67 -2.33
C ALA A 165 -7.63 -1.48 -3.63
N TRP A 166 -6.63 -1.51 -4.52
CA TRP A 166 -6.65 -2.26 -5.76
C TRP A 166 -6.73 -3.77 -5.53
N ILE A 167 -5.85 -4.33 -4.69
CA ILE A 167 -5.86 -5.77 -4.38
C ILE A 167 -7.15 -6.18 -3.69
N GLY A 168 -7.67 -5.34 -2.79
CA GLY A 168 -8.98 -5.56 -2.16
C GLY A 168 -10.12 -5.62 -3.18
N LEU A 169 -10.12 -4.74 -4.18
CA LEU A 169 -11.11 -4.75 -5.27
C LEU A 169 -11.01 -6.03 -6.07
N LEU A 170 -9.81 -6.44 -6.50
CA LEU A 170 -9.59 -7.68 -7.24
C LEU A 170 -10.12 -8.89 -6.48
N ALA A 171 -9.76 -9.00 -5.20
CA ALA A 171 -10.13 -10.13 -4.37
C ALA A 171 -11.65 -10.22 -4.16
N LEU A 172 -12.31 -9.09 -3.93
CA LEU A 172 -13.77 -9.09 -3.72
C LEU A 172 -14.53 -9.33 -5.03
N SER A 173 -14.07 -8.76 -6.15
CA SER A 173 -14.69 -8.97 -7.48
C SER A 173 -14.51 -10.39 -8.00
N ALA A 174 -13.40 -11.06 -7.64
CA ALA A 174 -13.13 -12.45 -7.98
C ALA A 174 -13.84 -13.46 -7.07
N THR A 175 -14.41 -13.02 -5.95
CA THR A 175 -15.11 -13.89 -5.01
C THR A 175 -16.41 -14.41 -5.62
N ARG A 176 -16.56 -15.73 -5.66
CA ARG A 176 -17.80 -16.35 -6.10
C ARG A 176 -18.88 -16.20 -5.03
N PRO A 177 -20.07 -15.70 -5.38
CA PRO A 177 -21.16 -15.59 -4.44
C PRO A 177 -21.57 -16.97 -3.91
N ALA A 178 -21.79 -17.08 -2.61
CA ALA A 178 -22.20 -18.32 -1.96
C ALA A 178 -23.65 -18.74 -2.31
N GLY A 179 -24.40 -17.92 -3.06
CA GLY A 179 -25.79 -18.17 -3.47
C GLY A 179 -26.30 -17.13 -4.44
N PRO A 180 -27.48 -17.37 -5.08
CA PRO A 180 -28.02 -16.49 -6.12
C PRO A 180 -28.39 -15.08 -5.60
N ASP A 181 -28.64 -14.92 -4.31
CA ASP A 181 -29.01 -13.63 -3.70
C ASP A 181 -27.82 -12.81 -3.17
N THR A 182 -26.61 -13.34 -3.25
CA THR A 182 -25.37 -12.71 -2.73
C THR A 182 -24.50 -12.09 -3.83
N ALA A 183 -25.00 -12.00 -5.05
CA ALA A 183 -24.30 -11.38 -6.19
C ALA A 183 -24.21 -9.86 -6.03
N SER A 184 -23.47 -9.39 -5.04
CA SER A 184 -23.01 -8.01 -5.01
C SER A 184 -21.72 -7.92 -5.82
N SER A 185 -21.87 -7.69 -7.12
CA SER A 185 -20.73 -7.36 -7.98
C SER A 185 -20.18 -6.01 -7.53
N VAL A 186 -19.02 -6.05 -6.87
CA VAL A 186 -18.29 -4.80 -6.63
C VAL A 186 -17.68 -4.37 -7.97
N ALA A 187 -17.97 -3.14 -8.37
CA ALA A 187 -17.58 -2.58 -9.67
C ALA A 187 -16.36 -1.65 -9.57
N SER A 188 -16.12 -1.07 -8.38
CA SER A 188 -15.05 -0.11 -8.20
C SER A 188 -14.48 -0.07 -6.78
N ALA A 189 -13.26 0.47 -6.66
CA ALA A 189 -12.72 0.90 -5.39
C ALA A 189 -12.29 2.37 -5.45
N VAL A 190 -12.51 3.09 -4.36
CA VAL A 190 -12.08 4.48 -4.18
C VAL A 190 -11.30 4.57 -2.89
N VAL A 191 -10.13 5.18 -2.95
CA VAL A 191 -9.33 5.50 -1.77
C VAL A 191 -9.06 7.00 -1.71
N VAL A 192 -9.32 7.60 -0.55
CA VAL A 192 -9.16 9.03 -0.28
C VAL A 192 -8.13 9.20 0.82
N GLY A 193 -7.18 10.10 0.63
CA GLY A 193 -6.16 10.42 1.62
C GLY A 193 -5.63 11.84 1.46
N ARG A 194 -4.67 12.22 2.31
CA ARG A 194 -4.02 13.54 2.18
C ARG A 194 -3.19 13.59 0.89
N SER A 195 -3.12 14.75 0.27
CA SER A 195 -2.29 14.98 -0.91
C SER A 195 -0.79 14.85 -0.58
N THR A 196 -0.01 14.35 -1.54
CA THR A 196 1.46 14.38 -1.48
C THR A 196 2.03 15.71 -1.99
N ARG A 197 1.21 16.56 -2.61
CA ARG A 197 1.62 17.83 -3.22
C ARG A 197 1.22 19.00 -2.32
N GLY A 198 2.19 19.82 -1.95
CA GLY A 198 1.97 21.02 -1.13
C GLY A 198 1.64 20.73 0.34
N SER A 199 1.27 21.76 1.08
CA SER A 199 0.78 21.70 2.46
C SER A 199 -0.75 21.70 2.42
N GLY A 200 -1.35 20.58 2.84
CA GLY A 200 -2.80 20.38 2.84
C GLY A 200 -3.37 19.90 1.50
N GLY A 201 -4.66 19.60 1.51
CA GLY A 201 -5.40 19.07 0.37
C GLY A 201 -5.59 17.57 0.40
N VAL A 202 -6.47 17.09 -0.47
CA VAL A 202 -6.89 15.71 -0.58
C VAL A 202 -6.46 15.14 -1.92
N ALA A 203 -6.11 13.87 -1.93
CA ALA A 203 -5.90 13.07 -3.12
C ALA A 203 -6.89 11.90 -3.12
N LEU A 204 -7.31 11.51 -4.32
CA LEU A 204 -8.23 10.42 -4.55
C LEU A 204 -7.70 9.55 -5.69
N SER A 205 -7.81 8.23 -5.53
CA SER A 205 -7.62 7.27 -6.61
C SER A 205 -8.85 6.38 -6.72
N ARG A 206 -9.26 6.11 -7.96
CA ARG A 206 -10.40 5.25 -8.29
C ARG A 206 -9.95 4.12 -9.20
N PHE A 207 -10.42 2.91 -8.93
CA PHE A 207 -10.07 1.72 -9.69
C PHE A 207 -11.33 1.04 -10.23
N ALA A 208 -11.27 0.54 -11.46
CA ALA A 208 -12.28 -0.29 -12.06
C ALA A 208 -11.84 -1.77 -12.02
N VAL A 209 -12.80 -2.68 -12.01
CA VAL A 209 -12.54 -4.13 -12.06
C VAL A 209 -12.02 -4.51 -13.46
N PRO A 210 -10.92 -5.27 -13.58
CA PRO A 210 -10.47 -5.83 -14.85
C PRO A 210 -11.44 -6.90 -15.37
N GLU A 211 -11.31 -7.27 -16.65
CA GLU A 211 -12.12 -8.35 -17.26
C GLU A 211 -11.91 -9.69 -16.55
N ASP A 212 -10.66 -10.00 -16.18
CA ASP A 212 -10.32 -11.20 -15.44
C ASP A 212 -9.55 -10.87 -14.16
N PRO A 213 -10.27 -10.61 -13.06
CA PRO A 213 -9.62 -10.29 -11.78
C PRO A 213 -8.87 -11.49 -11.17
N VAL A 214 -9.24 -12.73 -11.54
CA VAL A 214 -8.56 -13.94 -11.06
C VAL A 214 -7.17 -14.04 -11.70
N ALA A 215 -7.05 -13.83 -13.00
CA ALA A 215 -5.77 -13.85 -13.69
C ALA A 215 -4.80 -12.80 -13.11
N VAL A 216 -5.28 -11.58 -12.86
CA VAL A 216 -4.45 -10.54 -12.23
C VAL A 216 -4.03 -10.92 -10.81
N LEU A 217 -4.92 -11.53 -10.02
CA LEU A 217 -4.56 -12.04 -8.68
C LEU A 217 -3.51 -13.14 -8.75
N GLU A 218 -3.57 -14.02 -9.75
CA GLU A 218 -2.57 -15.08 -9.94
C GLU A 218 -1.19 -14.52 -10.27
N GLU A 219 -1.10 -13.46 -11.08
CA GLU A 219 0.15 -12.74 -11.33
C GLU A 219 0.72 -12.12 -10.02
N LEU A 220 -0.14 -11.48 -9.23
CA LEU A 220 0.26 -10.95 -7.92
C LEU A 220 0.72 -12.05 -6.96
N VAL A 221 0.02 -13.18 -6.93
CA VAL A 221 0.41 -14.33 -6.11
C VAL A 221 1.73 -14.93 -6.59
N ALA A 222 1.98 -15.00 -7.90
CA ALA A 222 3.25 -15.46 -8.45
C ALA A 222 4.42 -14.54 -8.02
N LEU A 223 4.21 -13.22 -8.05
CA LEU A 223 5.19 -12.24 -7.55
C LEU A 223 5.44 -12.40 -6.04
N ARG A 224 4.39 -12.63 -5.24
CA ARG A 224 4.52 -12.92 -3.81
C ARG A 224 5.31 -14.21 -3.57
N ASP A 225 5.00 -15.28 -4.29
CA ASP A 225 5.70 -16.55 -4.16
C ASP A 225 7.19 -16.44 -4.53
N LEU A 226 7.52 -15.63 -5.53
CA LEU A 226 8.90 -15.28 -5.86
C LEU A 226 9.56 -14.50 -4.71
N GLY A 227 8.93 -13.44 -4.24
CA GLY A 227 9.47 -12.54 -3.23
C GLY A 227 9.55 -13.17 -1.83
N LEU A 228 8.78 -14.21 -1.53
CA LEU A 228 8.95 -14.99 -0.30
C LEU A 228 10.06 -16.06 -0.40
N ARG A 229 10.55 -16.35 -1.60
CA ARG A 229 11.73 -17.21 -1.81
C ARG A 229 13.02 -16.41 -1.80
N LYS A 230 12.99 -15.19 -2.34
CA LYS A 230 14.14 -14.30 -2.50
C LYS A 230 13.72 -12.86 -2.22
N ILE A 231 14.56 -12.08 -1.57
CA ILE A 231 14.29 -10.66 -1.36
C ILE A 231 14.29 -9.95 -2.73
N LEU A 232 13.17 -9.31 -3.06
CA LEU A 232 13.07 -8.55 -4.30
C LEU A 232 13.64 -7.14 -4.10
N PRO A 233 14.47 -6.65 -5.04
CA PRO A 233 15.07 -5.31 -4.98
C PRO A 233 14.06 -4.23 -5.40
N VAL A 234 12.85 -4.26 -4.86
CA VAL A 234 11.78 -3.32 -5.21
C VAL A 234 10.94 -2.97 -3.99
N THR A 235 10.50 -1.73 -3.92
CA THR A 235 9.46 -1.28 -2.98
C THR A 235 8.27 -0.71 -3.75
N ALA A 236 7.10 -0.66 -3.13
CA ALA A 236 5.90 -0.13 -3.77
C ALA A 236 6.08 1.33 -4.24
N GLU A 237 6.76 2.14 -3.42
CA GLU A 237 6.99 3.55 -3.73
C GLU A 237 7.96 3.73 -4.91
N LEU A 238 9.05 2.94 -4.96
CA LEU A 238 10.00 2.99 -6.07
C LEU A 238 9.39 2.50 -7.38
N ALA A 239 8.59 1.43 -7.31
CA ALA A 239 7.87 0.92 -8.47
C ALA A 239 6.92 1.97 -9.04
N ALA A 240 6.14 2.63 -8.16
CA ALA A 240 5.22 3.70 -8.56
C ALA A 240 5.98 4.88 -9.21
N ASP A 241 7.02 5.38 -8.55
CA ASP A 241 7.83 6.50 -9.04
C ASP A 241 8.44 6.20 -10.39
N PHE A 242 9.00 5.00 -10.57
CA PHE A 242 9.60 4.57 -11.82
C PHE A 242 8.55 4.50 -12.95
N VAL A 243 7.49 3.68 -12.76
CA VAL A 243 6.53 3.39 -13.83
C VAL A 243 5.71 4.64 -14.19
N GLU A 244 5.29 5.45 -13.21
CA GLU A 244 4.57 6.70 -13.48
C GLU A 244 5.43 7.74 -14.20
N THR A 245 6.74 7.77 -13.90
CA THR A 245 7.67 8.65 -14.60
C THR A 245 7.94 8.15 -16.01
N GLN A 246 8.13 6.84 -16.20
CA GLN A 246 8.38 6.22 -17.49
C GLN A 246 7.23 6.46 -18.50
N ARG A 247 5.97 6.45 -18.04
CA ARG A 247 4.82 6.80 -18.92
C ARG A 247 4.91 8.18 -19.55
N ARG A 248 5.72 9.08 -19.02
CA ARG A 248 5.89 10.47 -19.46
C ARG A 248 7.29 10.78 -19.99
N SER A 249 8.23 9.84 -19.85
CA SER A 249 9.65 10.04 -20.16
C SER A 249 10.31 8.71 -20.52
N LYS A 250 11.62 8.77 -20.86
CA LYS A 250 12.43 7.56 -21.14
C LYS A 250 12.78 6.83 -19.86
N SER A 251 13.03 5.51 -19.96
CA SER A 251 13.39 4.62 -18.84
C SER A 251 14.59 5.11 -18.05
N LYS A 252 15.66 5.60 -18.68
CA LYS A 252 16.84 6.19 -17.98
C LYS A 252 16.48 7.39 -17.10
N VAL A 253 15.54 8.22 -17.54
CA VAL A 253 15.07 9.37 -16.74
C VAL A 253 14.23 8.90 -15.56
N ALA A 254 13.38 7.91 -15.79
CA ALA A 254 12.55 7.31 -14.75
C ALA A 254 13.39 6.62 -13.68
N LEU A 255 14.42 5.86 -14.09
CA LEU A 255 15.36 5.20 -13.19
C LEU A 255 16.14 6.22 -12.35
N SER A 256 16.64 7.29 -12.99
CA SER A 256 17.31 8.38 -12.27
C SER A 256 16.39 9.08 -11.26
N ALA A 257 15.07 9.14 -11.52
CA ALA A 257 14.10 9.68 -10.58
C ALA A 257 13.89 8.72 -9.39
N ALA A 258 13.77 7.43 -9.65
CA ALA A 258 13.64 6.40 -8.62
C ALA A 258 14.87 6.38 -7.70
N ARG A 259 16.10 6.44 -8.25
CA ARG A 259 17.34 6.55 -7.48
C ARG A 259 17.33 7.76 -6.54
N ARG A 260 17.03 8.96 -7.05
CA ARG A 260 16.93 10.17 -6.21
C ARG A 260 15.88 10.07 -5.11
N ASN A 261 14.78 9.41 -5.37
CA ASN A 261 13.72 9.24 -4.36
C ASN A 261 14.09 8.21 -3.31
N PHE A 262 14.84 7.19 -3.69
CA PHE A 262 15.39 6.21 -2.75
C PHE A 262 16.32 6.85 -1.72
N GLU A 263 17.23 7.71 -2.16
CA GLU A 263 18.26 8.35 -1.35
C GLU A 263 17.75 9.50 -0.47
N ARG A 264 16.53 9.98 -0.67
CA ARG A 264 15.96 11.05 0.18
C ARG A 264 15.77 10.55 1.61
N GLY A 265 16.14 11.37 2.59
CA GLY A 265 16.22 11.00 4.01
C GLY A 265 14.97 10.39 4.67
N TYR A 266 13.83 10.41 3.99
CA TYR A 266 12.60 9.70 4.35
C TYR A 266 12.18 8.69 3.27
N GLY A 267 13.09 8.34 2.36
CA GLY A 267 12.87 7.39 1.29
C GLY A 267 13.04 5.93 1.74
N ALA A 268 13.02 5.02 0.78
CA ALA A 268 13.18 3.59 1.05
C ALA A 268 14.53 3.25 1.71
N SER A 269 15.60 4.02 1.47
CA SER A 269 16.91 3.86 2.13
C SER A 269 16.85 4.06 3.66
N ALA A 270 15.84 4.74 4.18
CA ALA A 270 15.63 4.91 5.62
C ALA A 270 14.88 3.74 6.27
N ASP A 271 14.26 2.85 5.46
CA ASP A 271 13.50 1.72 5.95
C ASP A 271 14.43 0.66 6.57
N ARG A 272 14.14 0.26 7.82
CA ARG A 272 14.95 -0.69 8.59
C ARG A 272 15.05 -2.07 7.95
N PHE A 273 14.01 -2.53 7.25
CA PHE A 273 14.02 -3.80 6.55
C PHE A 273 14.88 -3.73 5.29
N VAL A 274 14.86 -2.59 4.59
CA VAL A 274 15.76 -2.32 3.46
C VAL A 274 17.21 -2.33 3.94
N ARG A 275 17.51 -1.61 5.02
CA ARG A 275 18.85 -1.57 5.60
C ARG A 275 19.33 -2.95 6.04
N MET A 276 18.50 -3.69 6.74
CA MET A 276 18.83 -5.05 7.16
C MET A 276 19.05 -5.98 5.96
N ALA A 277 18.22 -5.86 4.92
CA ALA A 277 18.27 -6.73 3.74
C ALA A 277 19.51 -6.50 2.88
N PHE A 278 19.89 -5.26 2.69
CA PHE A 278 20.92 -4.85 1.73
C PHE A 278 22.20 -4.32 2.37
N GLY A 279 22.11 -3.73 3.54
CA GLY A 279 23.25 -3.25 4.34
C GLY A 279 23.69 -4.21 5.43
N GLY A 280 22.92 -5.25 5.75
CA GLY A 280 23.24 -6.24 6.79
C GLY A 280 22.94 -5.79 8.22
N ASP A 281 22.60 -4.53 8.44
CA ASP A 281 22.27 -3.94 9.75
C ASP A 281 21.22 -2.85 9.61
N VAL A 282 20.39 -2.63 10.64
CA VAL A 282 19.32 -1.63 10.65
C VAL A 282 19.81 -0.18 10.60
N SER A 283 21.08 0.06 10.99
CA SER A 283 21.73 1.36 10.94
C SER A 283 22.57 1.60 9.71
N ALA A 284 22.73 0.58 8.84
CA ALA A 284 23.55 0.67 7.65
C ALA A 284 23.06 1.75 6.68
N ALA A 285 23.98 2.48 6.06
CA ALA A 285 23.67 3.28 4.89
C ALA A 285 23.50 2.32 3.69
N VAL A 286 22.43 2.51 2.91
CA VAL A 286 22.13 1.71 1.72
C VAL A 286 21.91 2.68 0.56
N GLU A 287 22.65 2.48 -0.51
CA GLU A 287 22.48 3.19 -1.77
C GLU A 287 21.54 2.41 -2.70
N PHE A 288 21.04 3.06 -3.75
CA PHE A 288 20.14 2.38 -4.70
C PHE A 288 20.83 1.20 -5.38
N ASP A 289 22.12 1.34 -5.70
CA ASP A 289 22.90 0.30 -6.35
C ASP A 289 23.11 -0.93 -5.46
N ASP A 290 23.11 -0.78 -4.13
CA ASP A 290 23.18 -1.92 -3.20
C ASP A 290 21.96 -2.84 -3.32
N LEU A 291 20.78 -2.31 -3.74
CA LEU A 291 19.62 -3.14 -4.02
C LEU A 291 19.86 -4.08 -5.20
N LEU A 292 20.74 -3.69 -6.12
CA LEU A 292 20.87 -4.31 -7.44
C LEU A 292 22.05 -5.26 -7.54
N VAL A 293 23.20 -4.95 -6.89
CA VAL A 293 24.50 -5.56 -7.19
C VAL A 293 24.63 -7.03 -6.79
N ASP A 294 24.15 -7.46 -5.64
CA ASP A 294 24.53 -8.79 -5.11
C ASP A 294 23.49 -9.90 -5.29
N ARG A 295 22.31 -9.61 -5.81
CA ARG A 295 21.19 -10.56 -5.72
C ARG A 295 20.59 -10.96 -7.06
N ILE A 296 21.01 -10.33 -8.13
CA ILE A 296 20.52 -10.58 -9.49
C ILE A 296 21.01 -11.93 -10.00
N GLY A 297 22.26 -12.30 -9.74
CA GLY A 297 22.80 -13.59 -10.13
C GLY A 297 22.02 -14.79 -9.57
N ASP A 298 21.29 -14.57 -8.46
CA ASP A 298 20.48 -15.58 -7.79
C ASP A 298 19.00 -15.59 -8.23
N ILE A 299 18.51 -14.54 -8.90
CA ILE A 299 17.11 -14.50 -9.38
C ILE A 299 16.90 -15.46 -10.57
N GLY A 300 17.99 -15.93 -11.18
CA GLY A 300 17.97 -16.74 -12.40
C GLY A 300 17.72 -15.87 -13.61
N GLU A 301 17.80 -16.44 -14.78
CA GLU A 301 17.35 -15.75 -16.00
C GLU A 301 15.86 -15.45 -15.82
N ILE A 302 15.51 -14.17 -15.76
CA ILE A 302 14.10 -13.77 -15.81
C ILE A 302 13.64 -14.03 -17.22
N ASP A 303 12.69 -14.94 -17.37
CA ASP A 303 12.02 -15.13 -18.64
C ASP A 303 11.09 -13.94 -18.91
N TRP A 304 11.66 -12.91 -19.52
CA TRP A 304 10.94 -11.69 -19.89
C TRP A 304 9.72 -11.96 -20.75
N THR A 305 9.82 -12.98 -21.63
CA THR A 305 8.75 -13.34 -22.55
C THR A 305 7.57 -13.97 -21.78
N ALA A 306 7.87 -14.80 -20.78
CA ALA A 306 6.85 -15.39 -19.90
C ALA A 306 6.14 -14.33 -19.04
N LEU A 307 6.82 -13.18 -18.78
CA LEU A 307 6.25 -12.05 -18.05
C LEU A 307 5.53 -11.04 -18.98
N GLY A 308 5.52 -11.28 -20.31
CA GLY A 308 4.97 -10.34 -21.27
C GLY A 308 5.75 -9.03 -21.37
N LEU A 309 7.01 -9.02 -20.95
CA LEU A 309 7.88 -7.85 -20.93
C LEU A 309 8.98 -8.03 -21.99
N GLU A 310 9.22 -6.99 -22.78
CA GLU A 310 10.40 -6.92 -23.64
C GLU A 310 11.54 -6.21 -22.90
N PRO A 311 12.80 -6.70 -23.02
CA PRO A 311 13.93 -5.98 -22.49
C PRO A 311 13.98 -4.57 -23.04
N ASP A 312 14.08 -3.57 -22.18
CA ASP A 312 14.17 -2.17 -22.63
C ASP A 312 15.58 -1.92 -23.17
N PRO A 313 15.73 -1.66 -24.51
CA PRO A 313 17.04 -1.45 -25.13
C PRO A 313 17.76 -0.19 -24.67
N ASP A 314 17.06 0.70 -23.94
CA ASP A 314 17.65 1.93 -23.38
C ASP A 314 18.37 1.67 -22.03
N LEU A 315 18.31 0.45 -21.47
CA LEU A 315 18.96 0.09 -20.22
C LEU A 315 20.31 -0.60 -20.49
N ASP A 316 21.35 -0.10 -19.86
CA ASP A 316 22.74 -0.55 -20.11
C ASP A 316 23.16 -1.74 -19.22
N GLU A 317 22.44 -2.03 -18.14
CA GLU A 317 22.79 -3.05 -17.15
C GLU A 317 21.61 -4.01 -16.87
N ASP A 318 21.92 -5.31 -16.78
CA ASP A 318 20.94 -6.35 -16.45
C ASP A 318 20.23 -6.09 -15.10
N ALA A 319 20.95 -5.46 -14.17
CA ALA A 319 20.43 -5.07 -12.86
C ALA A 319 19.28 -4.07 -12.92
N ASP A 320 19.45 -3.03 -13.73
CA ASP A 320 18.45 -2.02 -13.97
C ASP A 320 17.22 -2.65 -14.66
N ALA A 321 17.46 -3.58 -15.58
CA ALA A 321 16.40 -4.31 -16.27
C ALA A 321 15.55 -5.14 -15.30
N VAL A 322 16.16 -5.84 -14.33
CA VAL A 322 15.45 -6.61 -13.30
C VAL A 322 14.57 -5.71 -12.42
N PHE A 323 15.13 -4.59 -11.95
CA PHE A 323 14.33 -3.62 -11.18
C PHE A 323 13.12 -3.11 -11.98
N CYS A 324 13.35 -2.73 -13.23
CA CYS A 324 12.30 -2.22 -14.12
C CYS A 324 11.20 -3.25 -14.33
N ALA A 325 11.55 -4.52 -14.55
CA ALA A 325 10.56 -5.60 -14.69
C ALA A 325 9.73 -5.80 -13.42
N LEU A 326 10.39 -5.91 -12.26
CA LEU A 326 9.69 -6.05 -10.99
C LEU A 326 8.79 -4.84 -10.69
N ALA A 327 9.26 -3.64 -11.01
CA ALA A 327 8.44 -2.43 -10.88
C ALA A 327 7.21 -2.46 -11.78
N HIS A 328 7.35 -2.91 -13.02
CA HIS A 328 6.23 -3.11 -13.94
C HIS A 328 5.24 -4.17 -13.43
N MET A 329 5.73 -5.34 -13.04
CA MET A 329 4.87 -6.41 -12.48
C MET A 329 4.06 -5.94 -11.29
N LEU A 330 4.67 -5.12 -10.43
CA LEU A 330 4.01 -4.62 -9.22
C LEU A 330 3.00 -3.50 -9.51
N TRP A 331 3.30 -2.60 -10.47
CA TRP A 331 2.60 -1.33 -10.57
C TRP A 331 1.76 -1.14 -11.84
N MET A 332 2.16 -1.71 -12.98
CA MET A 332 1.43 -1.54 -14.24
C MET A 332 -0.02 -2.06 -14.21
N PRO A 333 -0.31 -3.24 -13.62
CA PRO A 333 -1.69 -3.72 -13.58
C PRO A 333 -2.65 -2.75 -12.88
N LEU A 334 -2.19 -2.12 -11.79
CA LEU A 334 -2.96 -1.09 -11.09
C LEU A 334 -3.21 0.13 -11.97
N LEU A 335 -2.14 0.67 -12.60
CA LEU A 335 -2.25 1.89 -13.43
C LEU A 335 -3.15 1.73 -14.66
N THR A 336 -3.21 0.52 -15.20
CA THR A 336 -4.06 0.22 -16.36
C THR A 336 -5.56 0.35 -16.02
N HIS A 337 -5.90 0.11 -14.74
CA HIS A 337 -7.28 0.12 -14.26
C HIS A 337 -7.58 1.31 -13.33
N GLU A 338 -6.61 2.20 -13.13
CA GLU A 338 -6.84 3.44 -12.41
C GLU A 338 -7.56 4.43 -13.31
N VAL A 339 -8.78 4.77 -12.93
CA VAL A 339 -9.60 5.77 -13.63
C VAL A 339 -9.19 7.15 -13.13
N ASN A 340 -8.64 7.98 -14.02
CA ASN A 340 -8.33 9.36 -13.68
C ASN A 340 -9.63 10.08 -13.30
N ALA A 341 -9.62 10.69 -12.10
CA ALA A 341 -10.72 11.53 -11.61
C ALA A 341 -10.65 12.93 -12.22
#